data_3d08ef2d71d2e762a679aa6575849c7b
#
_entry.id   3d08ef2d71d2e762a679aa6575849c7b
#
_cell.length_a   1.000
_cell.length_b   1.000
_cell.length_c   1.000
_cell.angle_alpha   90.00
_cell.angle_beta   90.00
_cell.angle_gamma   90.00
#
_symmetry.space_group_name_H-M   'P 1'
#
loop_
_entity.id
_entity.type
_entity.pdbx_description
1 polymer ?
#
loop_
_entity_poly.entity_id
_entity_poly.type
_entity_poly.pdbx_seq_one_letter_code
_entity_poly.pdbx_strand_id
1 'polypeptide(L)'
;MRARSAFSWLKTHYLILACLVLVLIICSVFISLSLRQEIYSAITPPKPKLKLEELCAQAPLPQLAIGDVILRQGVSADSAAIAQMSHSIYSHVGMVAQVDPEITVIHATTEDDLGAPHAGVVEVPLRAFVHESTAIAIVRFALTTKEQQLIQDFLRSKLGQAFHLDATADRNYCSTIVADALSQHLQLNLQPIYLEIPLLSGDYLFPQAFIDEPHGKLIYRYP
;
A
#
# COMPACT_ATOMS: atom_id res chain seq x y z
N MET A 1 -52.86 17.59 -36.44
CA MET A 1 -51.35 17.59 -36.33
C MET A 1 -50.77 18.37 -35.12
N ARG A 2 -51.48 19.24 -34.40
CA ARG A 2 -50.97 20.07 -33.30
C ARG A 2 -50.79 19.36 -31.95
N ALA A 3 -51.48 18.25 -31.67
CA ALA A 3 -51.37 17.56 -30.36
C ALA A 3 -50.08 16.75 -30.13
N ARG A 4 -49.42 16.26 -31.20
CA ARG A 4 -48.18 15.49 -31.10
C ARG A 4 -46.94 16.35 -30.74
N SER A 5 -46.91 17.63 -31.13
CA SER A 5 -45.81 18.53 -30.85
C SER A 5 -45.76 19.01 -29.40
N ALA A 6 -46.94 19.22 -28.78
CA ALA A 6 -47.02 19.63 -27.36
C ALA A 6 -46.55 18.52 -26.40
N PHE A 7 -46.86 17.25 -26.73
CA PHE A 7 -46.47 16.11 -25.91
C PHE A 7 -44.95 15.80 -25.99
N SER A 8 -44.37 16.00 -27.17
CA SER A 8 -42.90 15.90 -27.35
C SER A 8 -42.17 17.00 -26.58
N TRP A 9 -42.63 18.24 -26.63
CA TRP A 9 -42.06 19.38 -25.92
C TRP A 9 -42.11 19.17 -24.40
N LEU A 10 -43.21 18.66 -23.85
CA LEU A 10 -43.38 18.37 -22.44
C LEU A 10 -42.37 17.29 -21.94
N LYS A 11 -42.17 16.21 -22.72
CA LYS A 11 -41.21 15.15 -22.40
C LYS A 11 -39.79 15.67 -22.37
N THR A 12 -39.37 16.53 -23.30
CA THR A 12 -38.05 17.09 -23.36
C THR A 12 -37.76 17.97 -22.14
N HIS A 13 -38.73 18.81 -21.72
CA HIS A 13 -38.58 19.66 -20.54
C HIS A 13 -38.55 18.85 -19.26
N TYR A 14 -39.30 17.77 -19.15
CA TYR A 14 -39.27 16.86 -18.01
C TYR A 14 -37.93 16.15 -17.92
N LEU A 15 -37.33 15.75 -19.04
CA LEU A 15 -36.01 15.12 -19.09
C LEU A 15 -34.89 16.09 -18.65
N ILE A 16 -34.96 17.32 -19.16
CA ILE A 16 -34.00 18.38 -18.77
C ILE A 16 -34.12 18.69 -17.29
N LEU A 17 -35.33 18.80 -16.73
CA LEU A 17 -35.54 19.05 -15.31
C LEU A 17 -35.03 17.90 -14.44
N ALA A 18 -35.27 16.65 -14.87
CA ALA A 18 -34.76 15.45 -14.19
C ALA A 18 -33.24 15.41 -14.20
N CYS A 19 -32.57 15.75 -15.31
CA CYS A 19 -31.11 15.84 -15.37
C CYS A 19 -30.57 16.94 -14.50
N LEU A 20 -31.20 18.12 -14.43
CA LEU A 20 -30.78 19.20 -13.55
C LEU A 20 -30.91 18.82 -12.07
N VAL A 21 -31.98 18.17 -11.69
CA VAL A 21 -32.19 17.68 -10.31
C VAL A 21 -31.12 16.63 -9.97
N LEU A 22 -30.81 15.71 -10.86
CA LEU A 22 -29.78 14.70 -10.67
C LEU A 22 -28.38 15.34 -10.49
N VAL A 23 -28.04 16.32 -11.31
CA VAL A 23 -26.78 17.08 -11.19
C VAL A 23 -26.70 17.80 -9.84
N LEU A 24 -27.79 18.45 -9.40
CA LEU A 24 -27.83 19.12 -8.09
C LEU A 24 -27.65 18.12 -6.93
N ILE A 25 -28.24 16.94 -7.02
CA ILE A 25 -28.07 15.89 -6.00
C ILE A 25 -26.59 15.42 -5.98
N ILE A 26 -26.00 15.15 -7.15
CA ILE A 26 -24.59 14.75 -7.23
C ILE A 26 -23.68 15.83 -6.65
N CYS A 27 -23.88 17.09 -7.02
CA CYS A 27 -23.11 18.21 -6.50
C CYS A 27 -23.26 18.34 -4.97
N SER A 28 -24.49 18.20 -4.42
CA SER A 28 -24.72 18.28 -2.98
C SER A 28 -24.05 17.14 -2.22
N VAL A 29 -24.03 15.93 -2.79
CA VAL A 29 -23.30 14.79 -2.20
C VAL A 29 -21.80 15.05 -2.22
N PHE A 30 -21.27 15.53 -3.35
CA PHE A 30 -19.83 15.88 -3.44
C PHE A 30 -19.42 16.96 -2.45
N ILE A 31 -20.20 18.03 -2.32
CA ILE A 31 -19.95 19.11 -1.37
C ILE A 31 -19.99 18.58 0.08
N SER A 32 -20.98 17.76 0.41
CA SER A 32 -21.09 17.19 1.76
C SER A 32 -19.96 16.21 2.09
N LEU A 33 -19.48 15.44 1.12
CA LEU A 33 -18.31 14.55 1.27
C LEU A 33 -17.02 15.36 1.46
N SER A 34 -16.81 16.40 0.65
CA SER A 34 -15.65 17.30 0.76
C SER A 34 -15.61 18.02 2.11
N LEU A 35 -16.75 18.57 2.55
CA LEU A 35 -16.85 19.22 3.86
C LEU A 35 -16.59 18.24 5.01
N ARG A 36 -17.10 17.00 4.93
CA ARG A 36 -16.80 15.96 5.92
C ARG A 36 -15.30 15.63 5.96
N GLN A 37 -14.66 15.57 4.82
CA GLN A 37 -13.22 15.29 4.73
C GLN A 37 -12.39 16.44 5.31
N GLU A 38 -12.74 17.70 5.02
CA GLU A 38 -12.10 18.87 5.64
C GLU A 38 -12.29 18.92 7.15
N ILE A 39 -13.51 18.69 7.65
CA ILE A 39 -13.81 18.65 9.08
C ILE A 39 -13.02 17.51 9.73
N TYR A 40 -12.99 16.31 9.12
CA TYR A 40 -12.24 15.18 9.65
C TYR A 40 -10.74 15.45 9.71
N SER A 41 -10.16 16.04 8.66
CA SER A 41 -8.73 16.41 8.64
C SER A 41 -8.38 17.54 9.62
N ALA A 42 -9.31 18.45 9.89
CA ALA A 42 -9.12 19.51 10.87
C ALA A 42 -9.21 19.01 12.33
N ILE A 43 -10.02 17.98 12.58
CA ILE A 43 -10.22 17.39 13.92
C ILE A 43 -9.18 16.31 14.23
N THR A 44 -8.68 15.61 13.17
CA THR A 44 -7.69 14.55 13.30
C THR A 44 -6.38 15.03 12.68
N PRO A 45 -5.48 15.63 13.46
CA PRO A 45 -4.20 16.05 12.91
C PRO A 45 -3.47 14.83 12.31
N PRO A 46 -2.79 15.00 11.17
CA PRO A 46 -2.03 13.91 10.57
C PRO A 46 -1.01 13.40 11.59
N LYS A 47 -0.93 12.08 11.72
CA LYS A 47 0.09 11.47 12.57
C LYS A 47 1.47 11.94 12.11
N PRO A 48 2.39 12.29 13.04
CA PRO A 48 3.72 12.70 12.67
C PRO A 48 4.44 11.55 11.95
N LYS A 49 5.17 11.88 10.89
CA LYS A 49 6.04 10.92 10.22
C LYS A 49 7.16 10.46 11.16
N LEU A 50 7.49 9.19 11.11
CA LEU A 50 8.59 8.64 11.90
C LEU A 50 9.94 9.14 11.38
N LYS A 51 10.83 9.44 12.31
CA LYS A 51 12.25 9.60 12.02
C LYS A 51 13.00 8.45 12.65
N LEU A 52 13.91 7.83 11.91
CA LEU A 52 14.61 6.63 12.37
C LEU A 52 15.37 6.89 13.69
N GLU A 53 15.99 8.05 13.83
CA GLU A 53 16.74 8.44 15.03
C GLU A 53 15.82 8.56 16.25
N GLU A 54 14.65 9.19 16.08
CA GLU A 54 13.65 9.35 17.14
C GLU A 54 13.03 8.00 17.51
N LEU A 55 12.75 7.16 16.50
CA LEU A 55 12.26 5.82 16.69
C LEU A 55 13.25 4.98 17.50
N CYS A 56 14.52 4.95 17.10
CA CYS A 56 15.57 4.18 17.80
C CYS A 56 15.81 4.68 19.23
N ALA A 57 15.61 5.97 19.49
CA ALA A 57 15.72 6.53 20.85
C ALA A 57 14.57 6.09 21.77
N GLN A 58 13.36 5.94 21.22
CA GLN A 58 12.16 5.56 21.98
C GLN A 58 11.97 4.04 22.07
N ALA A 59 12.24 3.35 20.98
CA ALA A 59 12.08 1.91 20.83
C ALA A 59 13.21 1.38 19.91
N PRO A 60 14.37 0.96 20.48
CA PRO A 60 15.49 0.49 19.69
C PRO A 60 15.12 -0.65 18.76
N LEU A 61 15.54 -0.55 17.50
CA LEU A 61 15.38 -1.62 16.54
C LEU A 61 16.20 -2.85 16.94
N PRO A 62 15.69 -4.07 16.70
CA PRO A 62 16.50 -5.26 16.81
C PRO A 62 17.63 -5.23 15.78
N GLN A 63 18.67 -6.05 15.98
CA GLN A 63 19.65 -6.28 14.93
C GLN A 63 18.95 -6.87 13.71
N LEU A 64 18.95 -6.13 12.60
CA LEU A 64 18.32 -6.55 11.35
C LEU A 64 19.20 -7.55 10.60
N ALA A 65 18.54 -8.38 9.79
CA ALA A 65 19.18 -9.35 8.92
C ALA A 65 18.60 -9.23 7.49
N ILE A 66 19.38 -9.64 6.49
CA ILE A 66 18.88 -9.77 5.11
C ILE A 66 17.70 -10.75 5.10
N GLY A 67 16.61 -10.38 4.44
CA GLY A 67 15.38 -11.14 4.42
C GLY A 67 14.37 -10.76 5.52
N ASP A 68 14.70 -9.84 6.44
CA ASP A 68 13.69 -9.27 7.35
C ASP A 68 12.65 -8.48 6.54
N VAL A 69 11.39 -8.77 6.78
CA VAL A 69 10.26 -8.11 6.13
C VAL A 69 9.83 -6.92 6.97
N ILE A 70 9.89 -5.71 6.41
CA ILE A 70 9.51 -4.48 7.09
C ILE A 70 8.18 -3.99 6.53
N LEU A 71 7.17 -3.91 7.40
CA LEU A 71 5.86 -3.34 7.09
C LEU A 71 5.80 -1.92 7.61
N ARG A 72 5.11 -1.03 6.87
CA ARG A 72 4.86 0.34 7.32
C ARG A 72 3.41 0.76 7.10
N GLN A 73 2.91 1.65 7.96
CA GLN A 73 1.76 2.48 7.68
C GLN A 73 2.25 3.73 6.93
N GLY A 74 2.05 3.77 5.62
CA GLY A 74 2.44 4.93 4.82
C GLY A 74 1.55 6.15 5.09
N VAL A 75 1.98 7.30 4.58
CA VAL A 75 1.33 8.61 4.80
C VAL A 75 0.56 9.13 3.59
N SER A 76 0.62 8.44 2.44
CA SER A 76 -0.07 8.82 1.21
C SER A 76 -1.57 8.47 1.26
N ALA A 77 -2.36 9.06 0.33
CA ALA A 77 -3.77 8.71 0.15
C ALA A 77 -3.95 7.24 -0.25
N ASP A 78 -3.06 6.70 -1.09
CA ASP A 78 -3.06 5.29 -1.48
C ASP A 78 -2.83 4.38 -0.28
N SER A 79 -1.93 4.78 0.63
CA SER A 79 -1.71 4.05 1.88
C SER A 79 -2.96 3.96 2.74
N ALA A 80 -3.74 5.03 2.82
CA ALA A 80 -5.01 5.02 3.56
C ALA A 80 -6.04 4.09 2.89
N ALA A 81 -6.13 4.10 1.55
CA ALA A 81 -7.02 3.20 0.80
C ALA A 81 -6.63 1.72 1.00
N ILE A 82 -5.34 1.39 0.89
CA ILE A 82 -4.81 0.03 1.10
C ILE A 82 -5.11 -0.44 2.53
N ALA A 83 -4.86 0.39 3.54
CA ALA A 83 -5.14 0.07 4.93
C ALA A 83 -6.64 -0.21 5.17
N GLN A 84 -7.52 0.55 4.51
CA GLN A 84 -8.97 0.33 4.59
C GLN A 84 -9.38 -0.99 3.91
N MET A 85 -8.87 -1.28 2.70
CA MET A 85 -9.19 -2.50 1.97
C MET A 85 -8.68 -3.77 2.66
N SER A 86 -7.51 -3.68 3.29
CA SER A 86 -6.89 -4.81 4.00
C SER A 86 -7.35 -4.98 5.45
N HIS A 87 -8.18 -4.08 5.97
CA HIS A 87 -8.55 -4.03 7.40
C HIS A 87 -7.32 -4.04 8.33
N SER A 88 -6.21 -3.47 7.89
CA SER A 88 -4.93 -3.39 8.61
C SER A 88 -4.41 -1.97 8.64
N ILE A 89 -3.57 -1.64 9.63
CA ILE A 89 -2.85 -0.37 9.63
C ILE A 89 -1.70 -0.35 8.61
N TYR A 90 -1.16 -1.51 8.23
CA TYR A 90 -0.01 -1.59 7.33
C TYR A 90 -0.47 -1.54 5.87
N SER A 91 0.07 -0.57 5.14
CA SER A 91 -0.28 -0.30 3.75
C SER A 91 0.86 -0.59 2.77
N HIS A 92 2.06 -0.86 3.29
CA HIS A 92 3.24 -1.06 2.46
C HIS A 92 4.22 -2.02 3.11
N VAL A 93 5.01 -2.72 2.28
CA VAL A 93 5.99 -3.69 2.73
C VAL A 93 7.24 -3.64 1.84
N GLY A 94 8.39 -3.87 2.45
CA GLY A 94 9.67 -4.07 1.80
C GLY A 94 10.49 -5.12 2.53
N MET A 95 11.65 -5.45 2.01
CA MET A 95 12.54 -6.44 2.58
C MET A 95 13.95 -5.88 2.73
N VAL A 96 14.59 -6.15 3.87
CA VAL A 96 16.00 -5.80 4.10
C VAL A 96 16.87 -6.54 3.09
N ALA A 97 17.57 -5.77 2.27
CA ALA A 97 18.45 -6.28 1.22
C ALA A 97 19.93 -6.17 1.58
N GLN A 98 20.29 -5.29 2.52
CA GLN A 98 21.65 -5.07 2.97
C GLN A 98 21.64 -4.62 4.42
N VAL A 99 22.70 -4.98 5.18
CA VAL A 99 22.85 -4.58 6.59
C VAL A 99 24.16 -3.84 6.85
N ASP A 100 25.15 -3.95 5.98
CA ASP A 100 26.47 -3.32 6.09
C ASP A 100 26.92 -2.83 4.70
N PRO A 101 27.49 -1.61 4.52
CA PRO A 101 27.78 -0.60 5.56
C PRO A 101 26.54 0.21 6.00
N GLU A 102 25.46 0.20 5.25
CA GLU A 102 24.18 0.85 5.55
C GLU A 102 23.02 -0.14 5.35
N ILE A 103 22.02 -0.07 6.20
CA ILE A 103 20.83 -0.91 6.05
C ILE A 103 19.98 -0.35 4.90
N THR A 104 19.71 -1.20 3.89
CA THR A 104 18.83 -0.88 2.77
C THR A 104 17.64 -1.81 2.71
N VAL A 105 16.56 -1.29 2.11
CA VAL A 105 15.28 -1.99 1.90
C VAL A 105 14.96 -1.95 0.42
N ILE A 106 14.62 -3.11 -0.17
CA ILE A 106 14.05 -3.19 -1.51
C ILE A 106 12.54 -3.32 -1.40
N HIS A 107 11.83 -2.49 -2.16
CA HIS A 107 10.37 -2.50 -2.26
C HIS A 107 9.89 -2.07 -3.64
N ALA A 108 8.65 -2.43 -3.99
CA ALA A 108 7.99 -1.92 -5.21
C ALA A 108 7.03 -0.80 -4.82
N THR A 109 7.13 0.36 -5.49
CA THR A 109 6.39 1.56 -5.12
C THR A 109 5.89 2.35 -6.32
N THR A 110 4.91 3.24 -6.08
CA THR A 110 4.38 4.20 -7.05
C THR A 110 5.19 5.51 -7.03
N GLU A 111 4.88 6.43 -7.95
CA GLU A 111 5.51 7.77 -8.00
C GLU A 111 5.21 8.64 -6.78
N ASP A 112 4.15 8.32 -6.02
CA ASP A 112 3.75 9.10 -4.85
C ASP A 112 4.58 8.81 -3.59
N ASP A 113 5.50 7.86 -3.64
CA ASP A 113 6.42 7.56 -2.54
C ASP A 113 7.63 8.50 -2.57
N LEU A 114 7.57 9.57 -1.78
CA LEU A 114 8.62 10.57 -1.70
C LEU A 114 9.97 10.04 -1.17
N GLY A 115 9.98 8.86 -0.56
CA GLY A 115 11.20 8.17 -0.13
C GLY A 115 11.91 7.42 -1.25
N ALA A 116 11.26 7.23 -2.40
CA ALA A 116 11.77 6.49 -3.54
C ALA A 116 12.32 7.43 -4.64
N PRO A 117 13.39 7.04 -5.35
CA PRO A 117 13.96 7.83 -6.44
C PRO A 117 13.08 7.85 -7.70
N HIS A 118 12.23 6.84 -7.89
CA HIS A 118 11.30 6.69 -9.01
C HIS A 118 10.27 5.60 -8.69
N ALA A 119 9.19 5.50 -9.49
CA ALA A 119 8.26 4.37 -9.42
C ALA A 119 8.91 3.05 -9.84
N GLY A 120 8.41 1.94 -9.31
CA GLY A 120 8.89 0.60 -9.60
C GLY A 120 9.60 -0.05 -8.42
N VAL A 121 10.43 -1.05 -8.71
CA VAL A 121 11.24 -1.72 -7.69
C VAL A 121 12.51 -0.92 -7.44
N VAL A 122 12.66 -0.46 -6.20
CA VAL A 122 13.77 0.41 -5.79
C VAL A 122 14.46 -0.12 -4.54
N GLU A 123 15.74 0.21 -4.38
CA GLU A 123 16.51 0.01 -3.14
C GLU A 123 16.74 1.37 -2.49
N VAL A 124 16.31 1.53 -1.25
CA VAL A 124 16.41 2.77 -0.49
C VAL A 124 17.05 2.52 0.88
N PRO A 125 17.73 3.51 1.48
CA PRO A 125 18.17 3.43 2.87
C PRO A 125 16.97 3.21 3.81
N LEU A 126 17.16 2.42 4.88
CA LEU A 126 16.12 2.18 5.89
C LEU A 126 15.52 3.48 6.42
N ARG A 127 16.34 4.53 6.62
CA ARG A 127 15.86 5.84 7.08
C ARG A 127 14.82 6.45 6.14
N ALA A 128 15.01 6.31 4.82
CA ALA A 128 14.07 6.83 3.82
C ALA A 128 12.77 6.01 3.83
N PHE A 129 12.86 4.68 3.91
CA PHE A 129 11.71 3.81 4.01
C PHE A 129 10.87 4.12 5.26
N VAL A 130 11.50 4.30 6.42
CA VAL A 130 10.81 4.62 7.70
C VAL A 130 10.24 6.03 7.70
N HIS A 131 10.90 7.01 7.07
CA HIS A 131 10.46 8.41 7.07
C HIS A 131 9.06 8.60 6.47
N GLU A 132 8.69 7.78 5.50
CA GLU A 132 7.37 7.82 4.85
C GLU A 132 6.31 6.99 5.60
N SER A 133 6.43 6.86 6.93
CA SER A 133 5.53 6.04 7.74
C SER A 133 5.13 6.70 9.06
N THR A 134 4.06 6.17 9.65
CA THR A 134 3.56 6.54 11.00
C THR A 134 3.56 5.35 11.96
N ALA A 135 3.75 4.14 11.44
CA ALA A 135 3.93 2.90 12.20
C ALA A 135 4.78 1.93 11.40
N ILE A 136 5.51 1.05 12.06
CA ILE A 136 6.28 -0.03 11.44
C ILE A 136 6.14 -1.34 12.21
N ALA A 137 6.30 -2.45 11.49
CA ALA A 137 6.50 -3.78 12.08
C ALA A 137 7.59 -4.52 11.31
N ILE A 138 8.26 -5.47 11.97
CA ILE A 138 9.30 -6.28 11.35
C ILE A 138 8.99 -7.74 11.63
N VAL A 139 8.93 -8.53 10.56
CA VAL A 139 8.72 -9.98 10.60
C VAL A 139 9.98 -10.66 10.09
N ARG A 140 10.48 -11.62 10.86
CA ARG A 140 11.65 -12.44 10.52
C ARG A 140 11.24 -13.86 10.21
N PHE A 141 11.73 -14.37 9.10
CA PHE A 141 11.64 -15.75 8.71
C PHE A 141 12.95 -16.49 9.03
N ALA A 142 12.85 -17.79 9.31
CA ALA A 142 14.03 -18.62 9.57
C ALA A 142 14.75 -18.94 8.26
N LEU A 143 15.74 -18.12 7.89
CA LEU A 143 16.54 -18.24 6.68
C LEU A 143 17.98 -18.60 7.02
N THR A 144 18.56 -19.53 6.27
CA THR A 144 20.01 -19.79 6.30
C THR A 144 20.76 -18.65 5.60
N THR A 145 22.06 -18.49 5.87
CA THR A 145 22.90 -17.49 5.17
C THR A 145 22.87 -17.64 3.67
N LYS A 146 22.78 -18.89 3.15
CA LYS A 146 22.69 -19.15 1.72
C LYS A 146 21.36 -18.65 1.15
N GLU A 147 20.25 -18.88 1.83
CA GLU A 147 18.94 -18.40 1.41
C GLU A 147 18.85 -16.88 1.48
N GLN A 148 19.43 -16.25 2.48
CA GLN A 148 19.54 -14.79 2.57
C GLN A 148 20.26 -14.22 1.33
N GLN A 149 21.37 -14.84 0.90
CA GLN A 149 22.10 -14.40 -0.29
C GLN A 149 21.25 -14.56 -1.56
N LEU A 150 20.58 -15.71 -1.74
CA LEU A 150 19.73 -15.97 -2.89
C LEU A 150 18.53 -15.00 -2.95
N ILE A 151 17.91 -14.69 -1.80
CA ILE A 151 16.85 -13.69 -1.70
C ILE A 151 17.36 -12.30 -2.08
N GLN A 152 18.54 -11.92 -1.59
CA GLN A 152 19.16 -10.64 -1.93
C GLN A 152 19.41 -10.53 -3.44
N ASP A 153 19.98 -11.58 -4.05
CA ASP A 153 20.26 -11.64 -5.49
C ASP A 153 18.96 -11.56 -6.30
N PHE A 154 17.91 -12.27 -5.86
CA PHE A 154 16.59 -12.19 -6.48
C PHE A 154 16.02 -10.77 -6.43
N LEU A 155 15.98 -10.15 -5.25
CA LEU A 155 15.44 -8.80 -5.08
C LEU A 155 16.21 -7.78 -5.92
N ARG A 156 17.54 -7.87 -5.98
CA ARG A 156 18.37 -7.00 -6.80
C ARG A 156 18.14 -7.22 -8.30
N SER A 157 17.82 -8.43 -8.73
CA SER A 157 17.46 -8.72 -10.13
C SER A 157 16.14 -8.06 -10.56
N LYS A 158 15.32 -7.64 -9.60
CA LYS A 158 14.04 -6.96 -9.84
C LYS A 158 14.16 -5.43 -9.89
N LEU A 159 15.29 -4.86 -9.49
CA LEU A 159 15.48 -3.40 -9.48
C LEU A 159 15.18 -2.78 -10.84
N GLY A 160 14.44 -1.67 -10.83
CA GLY A 160 14.03 -0.95 -12.04
C GLY A 160 12.81 -1.56 -12.76
N GLN A 161 12.29 -2.70 -12.34
CA GLN A 161 11.03 -3.22 -12.91
C GLN A 161 9.86 -2.30 -12.53
N ALA A 162 8.93 -2.13 -13.47
CA ALA A 162 7.77 -1.28 -13.26
C ALA A 162 6.83 -1.83 -12.18
N PHE A 163 6.18 -0.93 -11.46
CA PHE A 163 5.11 -1.28 -10.52
C PHE A 163 3.84 -1.67 -11.30
N HIS A 164 3.29 -2.84 -10.99
CA HIS A 164 2.02 -3.32 -11.57
C HIS A 164 1.11 -3.85 -10.47
N LEU A 165 0.06 -3.07 -10.16
CA LEU A 165 -1.02 -3.50 -9.28
C LEU A 165 -2.09 -4.19 -10.13
N ASP A 166 -1.93 -5.47 -10.35
CA ASP A 166 -2.83 -6.30 -11.14
C ASP A 166 -3.12 -7.61 -10.40
N ALA A 167 -4.33 -8.14 -10.57
CA ALA A 167 -4.70 -9.47 -10.09
C ALA A 167 -4.19 -10.60 -11.01
N THR A 168 -3.55 -10.27 -12.14
CA THR A 168 -3.01 -11.22 -13.12
C THR A 168 -1.62 -11.74 -12.76
N ALA A 169 -1.06 -12.59 -13.62
CA ALA A 169 0.26 -13.21 -13.42
C ALA A 169 1.44 -12.22 -13.43
N ASP A 170 1.29 -11.05 -14.08
CA ASP A 170 2.35 -10.03 -14.20
C ASP A 170 2.36 -9.02 -13.05
N ARG A 171 1.71 -9.35 -11.93
CA ARG A 171 1.66 -8.50 -10.76
C ARG A 171 3.06 -8.26 -10.18
N ASN A 172 3.42 -6.99 -9.99
CA ASN A 172 4.70 -6.57 -9.43
C ASN A 172 4.49 -5.37 -8.50
N TYR A 173 4.00 -5.64 -7.29
CA TYR A 173 3.77 -4.64 -6.26
C TYR A 173 4.40 -5.06 -4.93
N CYS A 174 4.37 -4.22 -3.93
CA CYS A 174 5.16 -4.37 -2.70
C CYS A 174 5.06 -5.76 -2.05
N SER A 175 3.85 -6.31 -1.90
CA SER A 175 3.68 -7.62 -1.26
C SER A 175 4.08 -8.78 -2.15
N THR A 176 3.86 -8.68 -3.47
CA THR A 176 4.21 -9.79 -4.39
C THR A 176 5.70 -9.98 -4.53
N ILE A 177 6.49 -8.90 -4.63
CA ILE A 177 7.94 -9.02 -4.73
C ILE A 177 8.56 -9.67 -3.48
N VAL A 178 8.03 -9.34 -2.29
CA VAL A 178 8.46 -9.94 -1.02
C VAL A 178 8.03 -11.40 -0.92
N ALA A 179 6.78 -11.71 -1.31
CA ALA A 179 6.28 -13.08 -1.34
C ALA A 179 7.06 -13.97 -2.32
N ASP A 180 7.33 -13.46 -3.52
CA ASP A 180 8.09 -14.18 -4.55
C ASP A 180 9.53 -14.46 -4.09
N ALA A 181 10.16 -13.51 -3.40
CA ALA A 181 11.51 -13.71 -2.85
C ALA A 181 11.54 -14.83 -1.80
N LEU A 182 10.59 -14.83 -0.88
CA LEU A 182 10.52 -15.83 0.21
C LEU A 182 10.07 -17.20 -0.31
N SER A 183 9.11 -17.25 -1.23
CA SER A 183 8.49 -18.50 -1.72
C SER A 183 9.47 -19.38 -2.51
N GLN A 184 10.61 -18.85 -2.93
CA GLN A 184 11.66 -19.66 -3.55
C GLN A 184 12.33 -20.62 -2.56
N HIS A 185 12.23 -20.34 -1.26
CA HIS A 185 12.95 -21.07 -0.21
C HIS A 185 12.03 -21.56 0.92
N LEU A 186 10.85 -20.95 1.06
CA LEU A 186 9.89 -21.27 2.10
C LEU A 186 8.53 -21.63 1.50
N GLN A 187 7.87 -22.60 2.13
CA GLN A 187 6.46 -22.86 1.86
C GLN A 187 5.62 -21.91 2.71
N LEU A 188 5.12 -20.86 2.10
CA LEU A 188 4.33 -19.83 2.77
C LEU A 188 2.83 -20.10 2.58
N ASN A 189 2.06 -19.75 3.59
CA ASN A 189 0.60 -19.81 3.57
C ASN A 189 -0.01 -18.40 3.61
N LEU A 190 0.50 -17.51 2.74
CA LEU A 190 0.02 -16.14 2.64
C LEU A 190 -1.40 -16.13 2.08
N GLN A 191 -2.32 -15.48 2.79
CA GLN A 191 -3.73 -15.43 2.41
C GLN A 191 -4.02 -14.14 1.65
N PRO A 192 -4.39 -14.19 0.35
CA PRO A 192 -4.87 -13.03 -0.37
C PRO A 192 -6.29 -12.66 0.07
N ILE A 193 -6.66 -11.41 -0.17
CA ILE A 193 -8.02 -10.89 0.02
C ILE A 193 -8.62 -10.65 -1.35
N TYR A 194 -9.80 -11.22 -1.59
CA TYR A 194 -10.56 -10.94 -2.81
C TYR A 194 -11.24 -9.57 -2.71
N LEU A 195 -10.94 -8.69 -3.66
CA LEU A 195 -11.62 -7.40 -3.80
C LEU A 195 -12.68 -7.49 -4.87
N GLU A 196 -13.87 -6.98 -4.58
CA GLU A 196 -14.98 -6.83 -5.52
C GLU A 196 -15.22 -5.34 -5.80
N ILE A 197 -14.19 -4.69 -6.39
CA ILE A 197 -14.22 -3.27 -6.72
C ILE A 197 -14.10 -3.12 -8.24
N PRO A 198 -14.92 -2.28 -8.91
CA PRO A 198 -14.76 -2.01 -10.33
C PRO A 198 -13.32 -1.64 -10.67
N LEU A 199 -12.74 -2.25 -11.71
CA LEU A 199 -11.36 -2.13 -12.17
C LEU A 199 -10.28 -2.76 -11.27
N LEU A 200 -10.59 -3.19 -10.04
CA LEU A 200 -9.67 -3.83 -9.10
C LEU A 200 -10.25 -5.15 -8.58
N SER A 201 -11.04 -5.87 -9.39
CA SER A 201 -11.61 -7.15 -8.98
C SER A 201 -10.58 -8.25 -9.08
N GLY A 202 -10.41 -9.02 -8.00
CA GLY A 202 -9.46 -10.15 -7.93
C GLY A 202 -8.79 -10.34 -6.58
N ASP A 203 -7.86 -11.29 -6.54
CA ASP A 203 -7.10 -11.64 -5.33
C ASP A 203 -5.86 -10.77 -5.20
N TYR A 204 -5.76 -10.05 -4.08
CA TYR A 204 -4.63 -9.18 -3.75
C TYR A 204 -3.96 -9.62 -2.46
N LEU A 205 -2.64 -9.69 -2.48
CA LEU A 205 -1.84 -9.96 -1.29
C LEU A 205 -1.52 -8.63 -0.59
N PHE A 206 -2.01 -8.46 0.63
CA PHE A 206 -1.76 -7.27 1.43
C PHE A 206 -0.62 -7.47 2.43
N PRO A 207 0.03 -6.38 2.88
CA PRO A 207 1.15 -6.46 3.83
C PRO A 207 0.85 -7.25 5.11
N GLN A 208 -0.38 -7.18 5.63
CA GLN A 208 -0.79 -7.90 6.84
C GLN A 208 -0.55 -9.41 6.75
N ALA A 209 -0.65 -10.00 5.56
CA ALA A 209 -0.45 -11.43 5.36
C ALA A 209 0.91 -11.95 5.86
N PHE A 210 1.95 -11.11 5.89
CA PHE A 210 3.27 -11.50 6.41
C PHE A 210 3.31 -11.55 7.94
N ILE A 211 2.47 -10.78 8.63
CA ILE A 211 2.33 -10.85 10.10
C ILE A 211 1.52 -12.09 10.48
N ASP A 212 0.53 -12.43 9.66
CA ASP A 212 -0.40 -13.55 9.91
C ASP A 212 0.20 -14.89 9.48
N GLU A 213 1.33 -14.88 8.74
CA GLU A 213 2.03 -16.08 8.28
C GLU A 213 2.65 -16.84 9.47
N PRO A 214 2.26 -18.11 9.72
CA PRO A 214 2.68 -18.87 10.90
C PRO A 214 4.21 -19.09 11.04
N HIS A 215 4.95 -19.10 9.92
CA HIS A 215 6.40 -19.26 9.92
C HIS A 215 7.15 -17.93 10.13
N GLY A 216 6.44 -16.79 10.11
CA GLY A 216 6.97 -15.47 10.39
C GLY A 216 6.97 -15.16 11.88
N LYS A 217 8.08 -14.71 12.41
CA LYS A 217 8.17 -14.20 13.78
C LYS A 217 8.12 -12.68 13.77
N LEU A 218 7.08 -12.10 14.36
CA LEU A 218 7.04 -10.66 14.62
C LEU A 218 8.12 -10.33 15.66
N ILE A 219 9.19 -9.61 15.24
CA ILE A 219 10.34 -9.28 16.11
C ILE A 219 10.32 -7.82 16.56
N TYR A 220 9.48 -6.98 15.93
CA TYR A 220 9.35 -5.56 16.27
C TYR A 220 8.00 -5.01 15.83
N ARG A 221 7.47 -4.05 16.62
CA ARG A 221 6.28 -3.27 16.28
C ARG A 221 6.36 -1.90 16.96
N TYR A 222 6.04 -0.84 16.19
CA TYR A 222 5.98 0.53 16.70
C TYR A 222 5.00 1.37 15.86
N PRO A 223 4.18 2.23 16.44
CA PRO A 223 3.38 1.99 17.65
C PRO A 223 2.41 0.89 17.41
#